data_9562614940f0aaa5e9aa8758769b56e9
#
_entry.id   9562614940f0aaa5e9aa8758769b56e9
#
_cell.length_a   1.000
_cell.length_b   1.000
_cell.length_c   1.000
_cell.angle_alpha   90.00
_cell.angle_beta   90.00
_cell.angle_gamma   90.00
#
_symmetry.space_group_name_H-M   'P 1'
#
loop_
_entity.id
_entity.type
_entity.pdbx_description
1 polymer ?
#
loop_
_entity_poly.entity_id
_entity_poly.type
_entity_poly.pdbx_seq_one_letter_code
_entity_poly.pdbx_strand_id
1 'polypeptide(L)'
;MELEKMARQLGAAIQQDEAYLNFEKARLANEADEELNDLMGKIRLIQMSYQVEAAKDEPDEDKMNGFNQEFQGVYSQIMANKNMQEYEKARQAVDDMMNYITGILGL
;
A
#
# COMPACT_ATOMS: atom_id res chain seq x y z
N MET A 1 30.51 8.20 -14.74
CA MET A 1 31.46 7.54 -13.81
C MET A 1 31.11 6.08 -13.61
N GLU A 2 32.05 5.31 -13.08
CA GLU A 2 31.87 3.85 -12.92
C GLU A 2 30.72 3.50 -11.96
N LEU A 3 30.63 4.16 -10.82
CA LEU A 3 29.57 3.90 -9.84
C LEU A 3 28.18 4.18 -10.41
N GLU A 4 28.05 5.25 -11.17
CA GLU A 4 26.77 5.59 -11.84
C GLU A 4 26.35 4.50 -12.81
N LYS A 5 27.30 4.02 -13.63
CA LYS A 5 27.06 2.95 -14.59
C LYS A 5 26.60 1.66 -13.88
N MET A 6 27.30 1.28 -12.82
CA MET A 6 26.97 0.09 -12.04
C MET A 6 25.61 0.21 -11.36
N ALA A 7 25.29 1.41 -10.84
CA ALA A 7 23.98 1.66 -10.23
C ALA A 7 22.85 1.51 -11.26
N ARG A 8 23.03 2.02 -12.48
CA ARG A 8 22.05 1.88 -13.55
C ARG A 8 21.86 0.42 -13.96
N GLN A 9 22.94 -0.35 -14.01
CA GLN A 9 22.89 -1.78 -14.30
C GLN A 9 22.14 -2.53 -13.22
N LEU A 10 22.40 -2.22 -11.95
CA LEU A 10 21.70 -2.82 -10.83
C LEU A 10 20.21 -2.48 -10.86
N GLY A 11 19.84 -1.23 -11.13
CA GLY A 11 18.46 -0.80 -11.26
C GLY A 11 17.72 -1.56 -12.37
N ALA A 12 18.37 -1.72 -13.53
CA ALA A 12 17.80 -2.48 -14.62
C ALA A 12 17.60 -3.96 -14.26
N ALA A 13 18.56 -4.56 -13.55
CA ALA A 13 18.45 -5.93 -13.08
C ALA A 13 17.31 -6.12 -12.08
N ILE A 14 17.14 -5.17 -11.15
CA ILE A 14 16.04 -5.18 -10.18
C ILE A 14 14.69 -5.17 -10.91
N GLN A 15 14.55 -4.32 -11.92
CA GLN A 15 13.30 -4.18 -12.68
C GLN A 15 12.96 -5.43 -13.51
N GLN A 16 13.93 -6.31 -13.74
CA GLN A 16 13.73 -7.58 -14.45
C GLN A 16 13.57 -8.76 -13.48
N ASP A 17 13.76 -8.54 -12.19
CA ASP A 17 13.61 -9.60 -11.18
C ASP A 17 12.15 -10.02 -11.05
N GLU A 18 11.92 -11.31 -10.83
CA GLU A 18 10.58 -11.89 -10.71
C GLU A 18 9.74 -11.20 -9.62
N ALA A 19 10.35 -10.88 -8.48
CA ALA A 19 9.63 -10.21 -7.39
C ALA A 19 9.12 -8.83 -7.83
N TYR A 20 9.95 -8.06 -8.55
CA TYR A 20 9.54 -6.75 -9.06
C TYR A 20 8.45 -6.87 -10.11
N LEU A 21 8.57 -7.81 -11.05
CA LEU A 21 7.57 -8.04 -12.10
C LEU A 21 6.23 -8.48 -11.50
N ASN A 22 6.25 -9.35 -10.51
CA ASN A 22 5.05 -9.77 -9.79
C ASN A 22 4.38 -8.61 -9.06
N PHE A 23 5.18 -7.74 -8.45
CA PHE A 23 4.67 -6.54 -7.79
C PHE A 23 3.97 -5.61 -8.79
N GLU A 24 4.57 -5.36 -9.95
CA GLU A 24 3.98 -4.52 -10.98
C GLU A 24 2.65 -5.12 -11.48
N LYS A 25 2.59 -6.42 -11.67
CA LYS A 25 1.37 -7.12 -12.08
C LYS A 25 0.28 -6.96 -11.01
N ALA A 26 0.63 -7.14 -9.73
CA ALA A 26 -0.32 -6.99 -8.62
C ALA A 26 -0.80 -5.55 -8.48
N ARG A 27 0.08 -4.57 -8.68
CA ARG A 27 -0.27 -3.15 -8.66
C ARG A 27 -1.31 -2.81 -9.74
N LEU A 28 -1.10 -3.31 -10.96
CA LEU A 28 -2.03 -3.10 -12.06
C LEU A 28 -3.39 -3.77 -11.81
N ALA A 29 -3.38 -4.97 -11.20
CA ALA A 29 -4.61 -5.66 -10.83
C ALA A 29 -5.42 -4.86 -9.80
N ASN A 30 -4.74 -4.23 -8.82
CA ASN A 30 -5.39 -3.37 -7.83
C ASN A 30 -6.00 -2.14 -8.49
N GLU A 31 -5.28 -1.50 -9.41
CA GLU A 31 -5.77 -0.32 -10.12
C GLU A 31 -7.04 -0.63 -10.94
N ALA A 32 -7.14 -1.84 -11.48
CA ALA A 32 -8.28 -2.27 -12.29
C ALA A 32 -9.44 -2.82 -11.45
N ASP A 33 -9.28 -3.00 -10.16
CA ASP A 33 -10.29 -3.57 -9.27
C ASP A 33 -11.25 -2.48 -8.79
N GLU A 34 -12.44 -2.42 -9.39
CA GLU A 34 -13.44 -1.39 -9.07
C GLU A 34 -13.92 -1.49 -7.62
N GLU A 35 -14.16 -2.70 -7.12
CA GLU A 35 -14.58 -2.90 -5.73
C GLU A 35 -13.53 -2.36 -4.76
N LEU A 36 -12.27 -2.69 -5.00
CA LEU A 36 -11.16 -2.21 -4.16
C LEU A 36 -11.05 -0.69 -4.20
N ASN A 37 -11.17 -0.09 -5.38
CA ASN A 37 -11.12 1.36 -5.55
C ASN A 37 -12.27 2.05 -4.81
N ASP A 38 -13.47 1.47 -4.84
CA ASP A 38 -14.63 1.98 -4.10
C ASP A 38 -14.40 1.91 -2.60
N LEU A 39 -13.83 0.81 -2.10
CA LEU A 39 -13.49 0.64 -0.68
C LEU A 39 -12.42 1.64 -0.24
N MET A 40 -11.42 1.87 -1.07
CA MET A 40 -10.37 2.87 -0.79
C MET A 40 -10.95 4.28 -0.75
N GLY A 41 -11.90 4.59 -1.63
CA GLY A 41 -12.63 5.85 -1.61
C GLY A 41 -13.44 6.04 -0.33
N LYS A 42 -14.13 5.01 0.11
CA LYS A 42 -14.90 5.03 1.36
C LYS A 42 -14.01 5.29 2.56
N ILE A 43 -12.85 4.62 2.62
CA ILE A 43 -11.93 4.79 3.75
C ILE A 43 -11.40 6.22 3.83
N ARG A 44 -11.11 6.84 2.67
CA ARG A 44 -10.68 8.25 2.63
C ARG A 44 -11.75 9.20 3.13
N LEU A 45 -13.01 8.98 2.73
CA LEU A 45 -14.15 9.79 3.19
C LEU A 45 -14.35 9.66 4.70
N ILE A 46 -14.22 8.45 5.25
CA ILE A 46 -14.33 8.21 6.68
C ILE A 46 -13.22 8.95 7.44
N GLN A 47 -11.98 8.87 6.95
CA GLN A 47 -10.84 9.57 7.55
C GLN A 47 -11.04 11.08 7.53
N MET A 48 -11.52 11.64 6.42
CA MET A 48 -11.81 13.07 6.31
C MET A 48 -12.91 13.49 7.27
N SER A 49 -13.98 12.69 7.37
CA SER A 49 -15.09 12.96 8.29
C SER A 49 -14.63 12.93 9.75
N TYR A 50 -13.77 11.97 10.09
CA TYR A 50 -13.19 11.88 11.43
C TYR A 50 -12.36 13.13 11.75
N GLN A 51 -11.49 13.54 10.81
CA GLN A 51 -10.63 14.72 11.01
C GLN A 51 -11.44 16.00 11.17
N VAL A 52 -12.52 16.17 10.38
CA VAL A 52 -13.39 17.33 10.50
C VAL A 52 -14.05 17.37 11.87
N GLU A 53 -14.56 16.24 12.36
CA GLU A 53 -15.20 16.17 13.68
C GLU A 53 -14.18 16.42 14.79
N ALA A 54 -13.00 15.82 14.70
CA ALA A 54 -11.93 15.97 15.69
C ALA A 54 -11.42 17.42 15.80
N ALA A 55 -11.53 18.20 14.72
CA ALA A 55 -11.08 19.59 14.69
C ALA A 55 -12.09 20.59 15.27
N LYS A 56 -13.30 20.16 15.61
CA LYS A 56 -14.31 21.03 16.23
C LYS A 56 -13.93 21.37 17.67
N ASP A 57 -14.43 22.50 18.16
CA ASP A 57 -14.19 22.92 19.54
C ASP A 57 -14.71 21.89 20.54
N GLU A 58 -15.86 21.29 20.25
CA GLU A 58 -16.46 20.22 21.05
C GLU A 58 -16.73 19.01 20.18
N PRO A 59 -15.72 18.14 19.93
CA PRO A 59 -15.91 16.96 19.13
C PRO A 59 -16.97 16.03 19.73
N ASP A 60 -17.83 15.49 18.87
CA ASP A 60 -18.84 14.50 19.26
C ASP A 60 -18.20 13.11 19.30
N GLU A 61 -17.98 12.58 20.51
CA GLU A 61 -17.32 11.28 20.70
C GLU A 61 -18.12 10.14 20.08
N ASP A 62 -19.45 10.19 20.10
CA ASP A 62 -20.30 9.16 19.50
C ASP A 62 -20.11 9.11 17.98
N LYS A 63 -20.04 10.28 17.33
CA LYS A 63 -19.75 10.35 15.91
C LYS A 63 -18.37 9.83 15.59
N MET A 64 -17.35 10.20 16.39
CA MET A 64 -15.98 9.73 16.21
C MET A 64 -15.88 8.22 16.35
N ASN A 65 -16.57 7.64 17.34
CA ASN A 65 -16.64 6.20 17.53
C ASN A 65 -17.34 5.51 16.36
N GLY A 66 -18.39 6.13 15.82
CA GLY A 66 -19.09 5.63 14.64
C GLY A 66 -18.18 5.57 13.42
N PHE A 67 -17.40 6.64 13.19
CA PHE A 67 -16.41 6.67 12.10
C PHE A 67 -15.34 5.60 12.28
N ASN A 68 -14.87 5.37 13.50
CA ASN A 68 -13.89 4.31 13.78
C ASN A 68 -14.46 2.94 13.49
N GLN A 69 -15.71 2.67 13.82
CA GLN A 69 -16.38 1.41 13.53
C GLN A 69 -16.54 1.21 12.02
N GLU A 70 -16.96 2.26 11.30
CA GLU A 70 -17.06 2.21 9.83
C GLU A 70 -15.70 1.95 9.20
N PHE A 71 -14.65 2.61 9.70
CA PHE A 71 -13.28 2.41 9.24
C PHE A 71 -12.87 0.94 9.38
N GLN A 72 -13.10 0.34 10.55
CA GLN A 72 -12.76 -1.05 10.81
C GLN A 72 -13.50 -2.00 9.86
N GLY A 73 -14.77 -1.74 9.61
CA GLY A 73 -15.57 -2.55 8.68
C GLY A 73 -15.04 -2.50 7.25
N VAL A 74 -14.75 -1.30 6.76
CA VAL A 74 -14.22 -1.10 5.40
C VAL A 74 -12.80 -1.67 5.30
N TYR A 75 -11.96 -1.42 6.31
CA TYR A 75 -10.60 -1.96 6.36
C TYR A 75 -10.60 -3.49 6.28
N SER A 76 -11.50 -4.15 7.02
CA SER A 76 -11.65 -5.61 6.96
C SER A 76 -12.00 -6.10 5.56
N GLN A 77 -12.88 -5.38 4.86
CA GLN A 77 -13.24 -5.70 3.49
C GLN A 77 -12.07 -5.54 2.53
N ILE A 78 -11.26 -4.49 2.71
CA ILE A 78 -10.05 -4.27 1.90
C ILE A 78 -9.08 -5.43 2.13
N MET A 79 -8.84 -5.82 3.37
CA MET A 79 -7.90 -6.88 3.70
C MET A 79 -8.39 -8.26 3.27
N ALA A 80 -9.70 -8.44 3.09
CA ALA A 80 -10.28 -9.67 2.54
C ALA A 80 -10.26 -9.71 1.00
N ASN A 81 -9.97 -8.60 0.34
CA ASN A 81 -9.92 -8.52 -1.12
C ASN A 81 -8.72 -9.31 -1.63
N LYS A 82 -8.97 -10.19 -2.61
CA LYS A 82 -7.94 -11.09 -3.14
C LYS A 82 -6.79 -10.34 -3.81
N ASN A 83 -7.10 -9.31 -4.60
CA ASN A 83 -6.08 -8.50 -5.26
C ASN A 83 -5.21 -7.76 -4.24
N MET A 84 -5.82 -7.26 -3.16
CA MET A 84 -5.09 -6.61 -2.08
C MET A 84 -4.15 -7.60 -1.38
N GLN A 85 -4.61 -8.82 -1.13
CA GLN A 85 -3.78 -9.86 -0.52
C GLN A 85 -2.58 -10.22 -1.41
N GLU A 86 -2.80 -10.36 -2.71
CA GLU A 86 -1.72 -10.62 -3.67
C GLU A 86 -0.73 -9.46 -3.76
N TYR A 87 -1.25 -8.22 -3.73
CA TYR A 87 -0.42 -7.02 -3.71
C TYR A 87 0.48 -6.99 -2.46
N GLU A 88 -0.06 -7.26 -1.28
CA GLU A 88 0.72 -7.27 -0.04
C GLU A 88 1.81 -8.34 -0.05
N LYS A 89 1.52 -9.53 -0.58
CA LYS A 89 2.52 -10.58 -0.76
C LYS A 89 3.65 -10.14 -1.69
N ALA A 90 3.27 -9.55 -2.83
CA ALA A 90 4.24 -9.11 -3.84
C ALA A 90 5.10 -7.97 -3.29
N ARG A 91 4.49 -7.04 -2.53
CA ARG A 91 5.20 -5.94 -1.88
C ARG A 91 6.23 -6.48 -0.88
N GLN A 92 5.84 -7.46 -0.06
CA GLN A 92 6.75 -8.07 0.91
C GLN A 92 7.93 -8.75 0.21
N ALA A 93 7.69 -9.43 -0.92
CA ALA A 93 8.75 -10.06 -1.69
C ALA A 93 9.75 -9.04 -2.25
N VAL A 94 9.27 -7.87 -2.70
CA VAL A 94 10.15 -6.78 -3.15
C VAL A 94 10.95 -6.21 -1.98
N ASP A 95 10.31 -6.00 -0.83
CA ASP A 95 10.99 -5.51 0.36
C ASP A 95 12.11 -6.48 0.80
N ASP A 96 11.82 -7.78 0.79
CA ASP A 96 12.80 -8.81 1.14
C ASP A 96 13.98 -8.82 0.16
N MET A 97 13.69 -8.71 -1.14
CA MET A 97 14.72 -8.61 -2.18
C MET A 97 15.59 -7.38 -1.98
N MET A 98 14.99 -6.22 -1.74
CA MET A 98 15.72 -4.97 -1.55
C MET A 98 16.58 -5.01 -0.29
N ASN A 99 16.07 -5.58 0.80
CA ASN A 99 16.82 -5.76 2.03
C ASN A 99 18.03 -6.68 1.82
N TYR A 100 17.86 -7.75 1.05
CA TYR A 100 18.93 -8.68 0.72
C TYR A 100 20.02 -7.98 -0.08
N ILE A 101 19.64 -7.21 -1.10
CA ILE A 101 20.59 -6.45 -1.94
C ILE A 101 21.34 -5.41 -1.10
N THR A 102 20.62 -4.68 -0.25
CA THR A 102 21.22 -3.69 0.65
C THR A 102 22.24 -4.35 1.57
N GLY A 103 21.94 -5.55 2.07
CA GLY A 103 22.87 -6.33 2.88
C GLY A 103 24.15 -6.71 2.12
N ILE A 104 24.02 -7.12 0.86
CA ILE A 104 25.17 -7.45 0.00
C ILE A 104 26.03 -6.21 -0.24
N LEU A 105 25.38 -5.05 -0.48
CA LEU A 105 26.11 -3.80 -0.68
C LEU A 105 26.83 -3.31 0.57
N GLY A 106 26.43 -3.76 1.74
CA GLY A 106 27.06 -3.40 3.01
C GLY A 106 26.71 -2.00 3.51
N LEU A 107 25.55 -1.49 3.08
CA LEU A 107 25.13 -0.12 3.43
C LEU A 107 24.09 -0.08 4.56
#